data_5f6eaba9720ca07ea250a661cc3c7a6a
#
_entry.id   5f6eaba9720ca07ea250a661cc3c7a6a
#
_cell.length_a   1.000
_cell.length_b   1.000
_cell.length_c   1.000
_cell.angle_alpha   90.00
_cell.angle_beta   90.00
_cell.angle_gamma   90.00
#
_symmetry.space_group_name_H-M   'P 1'
#
loop_
_entity.id
_entity.type
_entity.pdbx_description
1 polymer ?
#
loop_
_entity_poly.entity_id
_entity_poly.type
_entity_poly.pdbx_seq_one_letter_code
_entity_poly.pdbx_strand_id
1 'polypeptide(L)'
;AGLENFDGPVDFIIWTTTPWTIPSDQAVSLKPGAAYVAVEHDGRAEVMLEDLAPKCCEEFGWEYTPVMVDGKPYVVPAETFHHIHYKQPIFDGVEGVALLADYVGVDDGTGIVHNSPGHGVDDYFACLKEGITDICMPVDDDGKFYTGEEFGTGGPFSGMDTDEANPHIIEFLRERGTLVLEKKITHSYPHCWRCKHPVLFRATDQWFVSMDKTGLREQAGKEVRENVKWYPAHAANRIGAMVEQRPDWCISRQRNWGVPIPSYTCADCGEKVMNDATLDAVIKLFHEKGSDAWFTDAPESYLGEACVCPK
;
A
#
# COMPACT_ATOMS: atom_id res chain seq x y z
N ALA A 1 2.70 4.55 -26.97
CA ALA A 1 1.75 5.58 -26.50
C ALA A 1 1.66 6.82 -27.42
N GLY A 2 2.21 6.76 -28.64
CA GLY A 2 2.18 7.87 -29.63
C GLY A 2 3.33 8.88 -29.49
N LEU A 3 4.22 8.69 -28.54
CA LEU A 3 5.43 9.50 -28.34
C LEU A 3 6.72 8.75 -28.69
N GLU A 4 6.61 7.65 -29.45
CA GLU A 4 7.76 6.80 -29.81
C GLU A 4 8.80 7.53 -30.70
N ASN A 5 8.37 8.60 -31.37
CA ASN A 5 9.22 9.45 -32.20
C ASN A 5 9.71 10.74 -31.49
N PHE A 6 9.37 10.92 -30.22
CA PHE A 6 9.91 12.04 -29.45
C PHE A 6 11.39 11.78 -29.14
N ASP A 7 12.24 12.77 -29.46
CA ASP A 7 13.69 12.65 -29.28
C ASP A 7 14.07 13.07 -27.85
N GLY A 8 13.74 12.24 -26.88
CA GLY A 8 14.01 12.49 -25.47
C GLY A 8 13.25 11.55 -24.54
N PRO A 9 13.50 11.65 -23.23
CA PRO A 9 12.74 10.92 -22.21
C PRO A 9 11.27 11.35 -22.20
N VAL A 10 10.40 10.39 -21.82
CA VAL A 10 8.99 10.66 -21.53
C VAL A 10 8.74 10.30 -20.08
N ASP A 11 8.28 11.25 -19.28
CA ASP A 11 8.16 11.11 -17.85
C ASP A 11 6.73 11.36 -17.37
N PHE A 12 6.34 10.66 -16.30
CA PHE A 12 5.12 10.95 -15.55
C PHE A 12 5.45 11.90 -14.41
N ILE A 13 4.82 13.07 -14.36
CA ILE A 13 4.95 13.98 -13.24
C ILE A 13 3.96 13.59 -12.15
N ILE A 14 4.46 12.95 -11.11
CA ILE A 14 3.64 12.57 -9.94
C ILE A 14 3.65 13.68 -8.88
N TRP A 15 2.65 13.66 -8.02
CA TRP A 15 2.59 14.52 -6.84
C TRP A 15 2.36 13.69 -5.59
N THR A 16 3.12 13.96 -4.53
CA THR A 16 2.98 13.29 -3.25
C THR A 16 3.19 14.24 -2.07
N THR A 17 2.49 14.01 -0.98
CA THR A 17 2.71 14.66 0.32
C THR A 17 3.66 13.85 1.21
N THR A 18 4.08 12.67 0.77
CA THR A 18 4.72 11.66 1.61
C THR A 18 5.96 11.10 0.90
N PRO A 19 7.08 11.85 0.84
CA PRO A 19 8.27 11.42 0.08
C PRO A 19 8.83 10.05 0.50
N TRP A 20 8.73 9.68 1.78
CA TRP A 20 9.24 8.40 2.27
C TRP A 20 8.56 7.16 1.68
N THR A 21 7.43 7.31 0.97
CA THR A 21 6.79 6.19 0.26
C THR A 21 7.32 5.98 -1.16
N ILE A 22 8.06 6.94 -1.73
CA ILE A 22 8.62 6.81 -3.09
C ILE A 22 9.56 5.60 -3.25
N PRO A 23 10.42 5.23 -2.27
CA PRO A 23 11.23 4.03 -2.39
C PRO A 23 10.46 2.72 -2.58
N SER A 24 9.18 2.68 -2.21
CA SER A 24 8.28 1.53 -2.41
C SER A 24 7.28 1.71 -3.56
N ASP A 25 7.54 2.66 -4.45
CA ASP A 25 6.70 2.90 -5.63
C ASP A 25 6.69 1.69 -6.55
N GLN A 26 5.49 1.17 -6.84
CA GLN A 26 5.27 0.03 -7.72
C GLN A 26 4.37 0.36 -8.91
N ALA A 27 3.63 1.46 -8.83
CA ALA A 27 2.75 1.90 -9.89
C ALA A 27 2.51 3.41 -9.84
N VAL A 28 2.00 3.95 -10.95
CA VAL A 28 1.37 5.27 -10.99
C VAL A 28 -0.08 5.11 -11.44
N SER A 29 -0.99 5.88 -10.84
CA SER A 29 -2.41 5.85 -11.19
C SER A 29 -2.83 7.11 -11.92
N LEU A 30 -3.59 6.92 -13.00
CA LEU A 30 -4.22 7.96 -13.80
C LEU A 30 -5.74 7.87 -13.68
N LYS A 31 -6.44 9.01 -13.88
CA LYS A 31 -7.91 9.07 -13.82
C LYS A 31 -8.53 8.48 -15.08
N PRO A 32 -9.37 7.43 -14.99
CA PRO A 32 -10.07 6.87 -16.14
C PRO A 32 -10.91 7.92 -16.87
N GLY A 33 -10.84 7.93 -18.21
CA GLY A 33 -11.61 8.83 -19.07
C GLY A 33 -11.14 10.28 -19.08
N ALA A 34 -10.13 10.65 -18.29
CA ALA A 34 -9.54 12.00 -18.34
C ALA A 34 -8.49 12.11 -19.44
N ALA A 35 -8.26 13.33 -19.93
CA ALA A 35 -7.26 13.64 -20.95
C ALA A 35 -5.92 14.02 -20.31
N TYR A 36 -4.84 13.51 -20.87
CA TYR A 36 -3.46 13.79 -20.46
C TYR A 36 -2.68 14.42 -21.60
N VAL A 37 -1.89 15.42 -21.29
CA VAL A 37 -1.02 16.12 -22.23
C VAL A 37 0.44 15.83 -21.90
N ALA A 38 1.29 15.76 -22.93
CA ALA A 38 2.72 15.84 -22.77
C ALA A 38 3.20 17.28 -23.03
N VAL A 39 3.92 17.85 -22.09
CA VAL A 39 4.53 19.18 -22.19
C VAL A 39 6.02 19.02 -22.41
N GLU A 40 6.58 19.75 -23.39
CA GLU A 40 8.02 19.74 -23.64
C GLU A 40 8.73 20.71 -22.67
N HIS A 41 9.72 20.19 -21.96
CA HIS A 41 10.59 20.96 -21.08
C HIS A 41 12.00 20.35 -21.07
N ASP A 42 13.01 21.16 -21.35
CA ASP A 42 14.43 20.77 -21.37
C ASP A 42 14.71 19.48 -22.16
N GLY A 43 14.02 19.28 -23.30
CA GLY A 43 14.18 18.10 -24.15
C GLY A 43 13.51 16.83 -23.60
N ARG A 44 12.59 16.96 -22.67
CA ARG A 44 11.78 15.88 -22.09
C ARG A 44 10.31 16.11 -22.41
N ALA A 45 9.53 15.04 -22.45
CA ALA A 45 8.08 15.10 -22.58
C ALA A 45 7.44 14.75 -21.23
N GLU A 46 6.92 15.74 -20.56
CA GLU A 46 6.38 15.66 -19.21
C GLU A 46 4.87 15.46 -19.24
N VAL A 47 4.42 14.26 -18.83
CA VAL A 47 3.01 13.86 -18.90
C VAL A 47 2.29 14.26 -17.63
N MET A 48 1.16 14.95 -17.77
CA MET A 48 0.26 15.35 -16.68
C MET A 48 -1.18 15.53 -17.17
N LEU A 49 -2.14 15.68 -16.26
CA LEU A 49 -3.54 15.90 -16.61
C LEU A 49 -3.69 17.20 -17.41
N GLU A 50 -4.39 17.16 -18.56
CA GLU A 50 -4.51 18.30 -19.47
C GLU A 50 -5.04 19.56 -18.78
N ASP A 51 -6.11 19.42 -17.99
CA ASP A 51 -6.76 20.55 -17.29
C ASP A 51 -5.85 21.20 -16.24
N LEU A 52 -4.92 20.46 -15.66
CA LEU A 52 -4.00 20.94 -14.63
C LEU A 52 -2.66 21.43 -15.21
N ALA A 53 -2.30 20.99 -16.40
CA ALA A 53 -0.99 21.24 -16.98
C ALA A 53 -0.59 22.73 -17.08
N PRO A 54 -1.46 23.68 -17.50
CA PRO A 54 -1.10 25.09 -17.51
C PRO A 54 -0.76 25.65 -16.13
N LYS A 55 -1.53 25.26 -15.09
CA LYS A 55 -1.29 25.64 -13.69
C LYS A 55 -0.01 25.01 -13.15
N CYS A 56 0.22 23.74 -13.46
CA CYS A 56 1.44 23.04 -13.07
C CYS A 56 2.68 23.72 -13.68
N CYS A 57 2.67 24.03 -14.98
CA CYS A 57 3.77 24.72 -15.64
C CYS A 57 4.04 26.10 -15.02
N GLU A 58 3.01 26.87 -14.68
CA GLU A 58 3.18 28.14 -13.97
C GLU A 58 3.86 27.94 -12.59
N GLU A 59 3.40 26.94 -11.80
CA GLU A 59 4.00 26.64 -10.51
C GLU A 59 5.45 26.13 -10.62
N PHE A 60 5.78 25.38 -11.68
CA PHE A 60 7.13 24.85 -11.93
C PHE A 60 8.06 25.93 -12.55
N GLY A 61 7.52 27.05 -13.00
CA GLY A 61 8.26 28.07 -13.73
C GLY A 61 8.59 27.67 -15.18
N TRP A 62 7.78 26.75 -15.74
CA TRP A 62 7.92 26.27 -17.12
C TRP A 62 7.00 27.04 -18.07
N GLU A 63 7.41 27.14 -19.36
CA GLU A 63 6.50 27.55 -20.42
C GLU A 63 5.57 26.36 -20.77
N TYR A 64 4.26 26.62 -20.87
CA TYR A 64 3.32 25.59 -21.32
C TYR A 64 3.47 25.35 -22.83
N THR A 65 4.24 24.38 -23.21
CA THR A 65 4.56 23.99 -24.57
C THR A 65 4.17 22.53 -24.82
N PRO A 66 2.92 22.24 -25.27
CA PRO A 66 2.53 20.88 -25.59
C PRO A 66 3.40 20.26 -26.70
N VAL A 67 3.80 19.00 -26.48
CA VAL A 67 4.47 18.22 -27.53
C VAL A 67 3.55 18.09 -28.73
N MET A 68 4.09 18.34 -29.94
CA MET A 68 3.31 18.27 -31.16
C MET A 68 3.51 16.93 -31.88
N VAL A 69 2.42 16.22 -32.15
CA VAL A 69 2.40 14.99 -32.95
C VAL A 69 1.47 15.21 -34.14
N ASP A 70 1.97 15.03 -35.36
CA ASP A 70 1.24 15.26 -36.60
C ASP A 70 0.62 16.67 -36.70
N GLY A 71 1.32 17.68 -36.16
CA GLY A 71 0.89 19.08 -36.16
C GLY A 71 -0.22 19.44 -35.19
N LYS A 72 -0.52 18.57 -34.20
CA LYS A 72 -1.49 18.81 -33.14
C LYS A 72 -0.85 18.60 -31.77
N PRO A 73 -1.31 19.28 -30.70
CA PRO A 73 -0.91 18.96 -29.35
C PRO A 73 -1.14 17.48 -29.05
N TYR A 74 -0.16 16.83 -28.40
CA TYR A 74 -0.30 15.46 -27.94
C TYR A 74 -1.18 15.45 -26.68
N VAL A 75 -2.46 15.15 -26.88
CA VAL A 75 -3.46 14.98 -25.84
C VAL A 75 -4.14 13.64 -26.06
N VAL A 76 -4.11 12.78 -25.06
CA VAL A 76 -4.63 11.41 -25.18
C VAL A 76 -5.42 11.03 -23.92
N PRO A 77 -6.39 10.10 -24.02
CA PRO A 77 -7.08 9.58 -22.83
C PRO A 77 -6.13 8.76 -21.95
N ALA A 78 -6.41 8.72 -20.65
CA ALA A 78 -5.63 7.96 -19.63
C ALA A 78 -5.37 6.51 -20.05
N GLU A 79 -6.34 5.89 -20.72
CA GLU A 79 -6.31 4.50 -21.21
C GLU A 79 -5.11 4.23 -22.14
N THR A 80 -4.59 5.27 -22.79
CA THR A 80 -3.39 5.16 -23.64
C THR A 80 -2.15 4.76 -22.83
N PHE A 81 -2.11 5.13 -21.56
CA PHE A 81 -1.00 4.84 -20.67
C PHE A 81 -1.19 3.56 -19.85
N HIS A 82 -2.38 2.97 -19.85
CA HIS A 82 -2.66 1.77 -19.06
C HIS A 82 -1.69 0.63 -19.41
N HIS A 83 -1.05 0.07 -18.38
CA HIS A 83 -0.01 -0.96 -18.46
C HIS A 83 1.31 -0.51 -19.15
N ILE A 84 1.54 0.78 -19.34
CA ILE A 84 2.87 1.28 -19.72
C ILE A 84 3.80 1.14 -18.52
N HIS A 85 4.99 0.57 -18.74
CA HIS A 85 6.04 0.49 -17.74
C HIS A 85 6.87 1.77 -17.72
N TYR A 86 7.32 2.15 -16.54
CA TYR A 86 8.23 3.28 -16.32
C TYR A 86 9.36 2.88 -15.36
N LYS A 87 10.46 3.62 -15.38
CA LYS A 87 11.59 3.39 -14.47
C LYS A 87 11.29 4.01 -13.11
N GLN A 88 11.47 3.22 -12.06
CA GLN A 88 11.35 3.67 -10.67
C GLN A 88 12.46 4.69 -10.35
N PRO A 89 12.16 5.83 -9.68
CA PRO A 89 13.12 6.93 -9.58
C PRO A 89 14.27 6.70 -8.59
N ILE A 90 14.17 5.73 -7.68
CA ILE A 90 15.18 5.46 -6.63
C ILE A 90 16.10 4.30 -7.03
N PHE A 91 15.53 3.17 -7.46
CA PHE A 91 16.26 1.93 -7.71
C PHE A 91 16.46 1.69 -9.20
N ASP A 92 17.73 1.61 -9.62
CA ASP A 92 18.05 1.35 -11.00
C ASP A 92 17.64 -0.07 -11.42
N GLY A 93 17.03 -0.19 -12.61
CA GLY A 93 16.55 -1.46 -13.15
C GLY A 93 15.22 -1.97 -12.57
N VAL A 94 14.60 -1.22 -11.68
CA VAL A 94 13.25 -1.48 -11.19
C VAL A 94 12.25 -0.70 -12.04
N GLU A 95 11.15 -1.36 -12.41
CA GLU A 95 10.07 -0.77 -13.19
C GLU A 95 8.77 -0.76 -12.40
N GLY A 96 8.03 0.34 -12.50
CA GLY A 96 6.64 0.44 -12.12
C GLY A 96 5.72 0.36 -13.34
N VAL A 97 4.41 0.34 -13.11
CA VAL A 97 3.40 0.23 -14.17
C VAL A 97 2.32 1.31 -14.00
N ALA A 98 1.85 1.86 -15.11
CA ALA A 98 0.76 2.83 -15.10
C ALA A 98 -0.61 2.12 -15.03
N LEU A 99 -1.45 2.52 -14.07
CA LEU A 99 -2.76 1.96 -13.78
C LEU A 99 -3.86 3.01 -13.94
N LEU A 100 -5.10 2.54 -13.98
CA LEU A 100 -6.29 3.40 -13.97
C LEU A 100 -7.01 3.27 -12.63
N ALA A 101 -7.23 4.40 -11.93
CA ALA A 101 -7.87 4.40 -10.62
C ALA A 101 -8.84 5.57 -10.42
N ASP A 102 -10.04 5.24 -9.95
CA ASP A 102 -11.12 6.23 -9.77
C ASP A 102 -10.84 7.26 -8.68
N TYR A 103 -9.97 6.96 -7.71
CA TYR A 103 -9.62 7.86 -6.62
C TYR A 103 -8.68 9.01 -7.02
N VAL A 104 -8.08 8.95 -8.21
CA VAL A 104 -7.21 10.04 -8.71
C VAL A 104 -8.01 11.32 -8.83
N GLY A 105 -7.58 12.36 -8.11
CA GLY A 105 -8.17 13.70 -8.14
C GLY A 105 -7.84 14.44 -9.44
N VAL A 106 -8.74 15.32 -9.85
CA VAL A 106 -8.57 16.17 -11.06
C VAL A 106 -8.49 17.66 -10.72
N ASP A 107 -8.52 18.01 -9.42
CA ASP A 107 -8.57 19.40 -8.97
C ASP A 107 -7.22 19.92 -8.46
N ASP A 108 -6.35 19.02 -8.01
CA ASP A 108 -5.05 19.34 -7.42
C ASP A 108 -3.93 18.40 -7.90
N GLY A 109 -2.68 18.86 -7.73
CA GLY A 109 -1.48 18.11 -8.14
C GLY A 109 -1.31 18.08 -9.65
N THR A 110 -0.83 16.96 -10.17
CA THR A 110 -0.55 16.75 -11.61
C THR A 110 -1.57 15.83 -12.29
N GLY A 111 -2.53 15.28 -11.52
CA GLY A 111 -3.46 14.27 -12.01
C GLY A 111 -2.85 12.89 -12.18
N ILE A 112 -1.63 12.66 -11.68
CA ILE A 112 -0.96 11.37 -11.61
C ILE A 112 -0.48 11.14 -10.19
N VAL A 113 -0.88 10.02 -9.61
CA VAL A 113 -0.55 9.66 -8.24
C VAL A 113 0.36 8.44 -8.23
N HIS A 114 1.48 8.51 -7.50
CA HIS A 114 2.31 7.34 -7.28
C HIS A 114 1.64 6.37 -6.32
N ASN A 115 1.86 5.08 -6.50
CA ASN A 115 1.25 4.03 -5.71
C ASN A 115 2.30 3.24 -4.95
N SER A 116 2.16 3.27 -3.63
CA SER A 116 2.91 2.43 -2.70
C SER A 116 1.94 1.50 -1.98
N PRO A 117 1.63 0.32 -2.54
CA PRO A 117 0.58 -0.56 -2.02
C PRO A 117 0.83 -1.06 -0.60
N GLY A 118 2.08 -1.03 -0.13
CA GLY A 118 2.43 -1.30 1.26
C GLY A 118 2.04 -0.19 2.25
N HIS A 119 1.77 1.03 1.75
CA HIS A 119 1.58 2.23 2.58
C HIS A 119 0.28 2.99 2.32
N GLY A 120 -0.51 2.59 1.31
CA GLY A 120 -1.79 3.20 0.97
C GLY A 120 -2.88 2.15 0.77
N VAL A 121 -4.07 2.36 1.37
CA VAL A 121 -5.20 1.42 1.23
C VAL A 121 -5.75 1.45 -0.19
N ASP A 122 -5.90 2.63 -0.78
CA ASP A 122 -6.38 2.80 -2.15
C ASP A 122 -5.35 2.27 -3.15
N ASP A 123 -4.07 2.51 -2.90
CA ASP A 123 -2.94 1.99 -3.68
C ASP A 123 -2.93 0.46 -3.67
N TYR A 124 -3.12 -0.14 -2.47
CA TYR A 124 -3.19 -1.58 -2.31
C TYR A 124 -4.30 -2.20 -3.17
N PHE A 125 -5.52 -1.66 -3.09
CA PHE A 125 -6.63 -2.19 -3.87
C PHE A 125 -6.50 -1.94 -5.37
N ALA A 126 -5.92 -0.81 -5.79
CA ALA A 126 -5.64 -0.54 -7.19
C ALA A 126 -4.62 -1.54 -7.74
N CYS A 127 -3.52 -1.76 -7.04
CA CYS A 127 -2.49 -2.73 -7.42
C CYS A 127 -3.04 -4.16 -7.43
N LEU A 128 -3.80 -4.56 -6.40
CA LEU A 128 -4.39 -5.90 -6.32
C LEU A 128 -5.37 -6.18 -7.45
N LYS A 129 -6.19 -5.21 -7.84
CA LYS A 129 -7.13 -5.31 -8.97
C LYS A 129 -6.41 -5.62 -10.29
N GLU A 130 -5.21 -5.09 -10.48
CA GLU A 130 -4.38 -5.30 -11.66
C GLU A 130 -3.41 -6.49 -11.52
N GLY A 131 -3.57 -7.31 -10.46
CA GLY A 131 -2.81 -8.53 -10.26
C GLY A 131 -1.41 -8.33 -9.64
N ILE A 132 -1.09 -7.13 -9.16
CA ILE A 132 0.14 -6.84 -8.41
C ILE A 132 -0.07 -7.32 -6.98
N THR A 133 0.44 -8.50 -6.66
CA THR A 133 0.28 -9.17 -5.36
C THR A 133 1.54 -9.20 -4.51
N ASP A 134 2.69 -8.96 -5.14
CA ASP A 134 3.98 -8.82 -4.45
C ASP A 134 4.13 -7.38 -3.97
N ILE A 135 3.78 -7.17 -2.70
CA ILE A 135 3.69 -5.83 -2.11
C ILE A 135 5.03 -5.44 -1.50
N CYS A 136 5.65 -4.42 -2.08
CA CYS A 136 6.86 -3.82 -1.54
C CYS A 136 6.58 -3.15 -0.18
N MET A 137 7.34 -3.56 0.85
CA MET A 137 7.25 -3.06 2.21
C MET A 137 8.64 -2.83 2.79
N PRO A 138 9.29 -1.68 2.49
CA PRO A 138 10.67 -1.43 2.90
C PRO A 138 10.84 -0.98 4.35
N VAL A 139 9.73 -0.79 5.10
CA VAL A 139 9.74 -0.22 6.46
C VAL A 139 9.35 -1.28 7.48
N ASP A 140 10.14 -1.43 8.52
CA ASP A 140 9.98 -2.40 9.61
C ASP A 140 8.92 -1.98 10.66
N ASP A 141 8.77 -2.79 11.72
CA ASP A 141 7.80 -2.57 12.80
C ASP A 141 8.11 -1.34 13.67
N ASP A 142 9.33 -0.86 13.65
CA ASP A 142 9.79 0.33 14.36
C ASP A 142 9.69 1.62 13.51
N GLY A 143 9.21 1.50 12.25
CA GLY A 143 9.07 2.62 11.32
C GLY A 143 10.37 3.01 10.63
N LYS A 144 11.34 2.09 10.56
CA LYS A 144 12.64 2.29 9.92
C LYS A 144 12.76 1.51 8.64
N PHE A 145 13.47 2.05 7.69
CA PHE A 145 13.82 1.32 6.46
C PHE A 145 14.71 0.11 6.77
N TYR A 146 14.34 -1.06 6.22
CA TYR A 146 15.20 -2.24 6.26
C TYR A 146 16.57 -1.95 5.67
N THR A 147 17.61 -2.58 6.24
CA THR A 147 18.97 -2.49 5.69
C THR A 147 19.09 -3.36 4.45
N GLY A 148 19.59 -2.80 3.35
CA GLY A 148 19.79 -3.47 2.07
C GLY A 148 19.90 -2.47 0.94
N GLU A 149 20.35 -2.92 -0.23
CA GLU A 149 20.50 -2.10 -1.43
C GLU A 149 19.44 -2.42 -2.51
N GLU A 150 18.76 -3.55 -2.38
CA GLU A 150 17.74 -4.01 -3.31
C GLU A 150 16.38 -3.34 -3.08
N PHE A 151 15.53 -3.34 -4.11
CA PHE A 151 14.15 -2.93 -4.01
C PHE A 151 13.40 -3.78 -2.95
N GLY A 152 12.62 -3.13 -2.10
CA GLY A 152 12.00 -3.78 -0.94
C GLY A 152 12.76 -3.57 0.36
N THR A 153 13.93 -2.92 0.29
CA THR A 153 14.72 -2.45 1.45
C THR A 153 14.85 -0.93 1.44
N GLY A 154 15.66 -0.38 2.31
CA GLY A 154 15.88 1.07 2.39
C GLY A 154 16.73 1.64 1.27
N GLY A 155 17.52 0.83 0.59
CA GLY A 155 18.48 1.33 -0.39
C GLY A 155 19.38 2.41 0.21
N PRO A 156 19.43 3.61 -0.43
CA PRO A 156 20.20 4.76 0.06
C PRO A 156 19.74 5.28 1.44
N PHE A 157 18.55 4.89 1.90
CA PHE A 157 17.92 5.36 3.15
C PHE A 157 17.90 4.29 4.25
N SER A 158 18.67 3.21 4.08
CA SER A 158 18.76 2.07 5.01
C SER A 158 18.96 2.52 6.46
N GLY A 159 18.11 2.01 7.36
CA GLY A 159 18.18 2.25 8.80
C GLY A 159 17.63 3.60 9.28
N MET A 160 17.27 4.52 8.38
CA MET A 160 16.62 5.79 8.73
C MET A 160 15.16 5.53 9.11
N ASP A 161 14.62 6.32 10.05
CA ASP A 161 13.18 6.37 10.21
C ASP A 161 12.52 7.17 9.07
N THR A 162 11.21 7.01 8.90
CA THR A 162 10.48 7.61 7.78
C THR A 162 10.50 9.14 7.77
N ASP A 163 10.52 9.79 8.95
CA ASP A 163 10.56 11.25 9.04
C ASP A 163 11.97 11.76 8.70
N GLU A 164 13.01 11.07 9.19
CA GLU A 164 14.41 11.36 8.88
C GLU A 164 14.72 11.18 7.39
N ALA A 165 14.14 10.16 6.77
CA ALA A 165 14.36 9.85 5.34
C ALA A 165 13.79 10.92 4.39
N ASN A 166 12.72 11.63 4.75
CA ASN A 166 12.06 12.58 3.84
C ASN A 166 13.03 13.61 3.21
N PRO A 167 13.82 14.38 3.97
CA PRO A 167 14.77 15.34 3.38
C PRO A 167 15.87 14.66 2.55
N HIS A 168 16.30 13.46 2.92
CA HIS A 168 17.30 12.71 2.17
C HIS A 168 16.77 12.21 0.83
N ILE A 169 15.50 11.76 0.79
CA ILE A 169 14.84 11.34 -0.45
C ILE A 169 14.67 12.53 -1.39
N ILE A 170 14.24 13.68 -0.88
CA ILE A 170 14.10 14.92 -1.66
C ILE A 170 15.44 15.32 -2.28
N GLU A 171 16.53 15.29 -1.49
CA GLU A 171 17.86 15.62 -2.00
C GLU A 171 18.36 14.61 -3.03
N PHE A 172 18.14 13.32 -2.80
CA PHE A 172 18.47 12.27 -3.74
C PHE A 172 17.77 12.44 -5.10
N LEU A 173 16.46 12.76 -5.08
CA LEU A 173 15.71 13.03 -6.32
C LEU A 173 16.21 14.31 -7.01
N ARG A 174 16.63 15.32 -6.25
CA ARG A 174 17.22 16.55 -6.79
C ARG A 174 18.55 16.28 -7.50
N GLU A 175 19.43 15.50 -6.87
CA GLU A 175 20.72 15.11 -7.45
C GLU A 175 20.55 14.25 -8.74
N ARG A 176 19.49 13.45 -8.80
CA ARG A 176 19.13 12.66 -10.00
C ARG A 176 18.43 13.48 -11.09
N GLY A 177 18.06 14.73 -10.82
CA GLY A 177 17.30 15.56 -11.76
C GLY A 177 15.88 15.08 -11.99
N THR A 178 15.30 14.34 -11.03
CA THR A 178 13.92 13.84 -11.08
C THR A 178 12.97 14.60 -10.16
N LEU A 179 13.46 15.54 -9.37
CA LEU A 179 12.65 16.44 -8.55
C LEU A 179 12.28 17.69 -9.36
N VAL A 180 11.00 17.86 -9.63
CA VAL A 180 10.49 19.06 -10.35
C VAL A 180 10.27 20.22 -9.39
N LEU A 181 9.55 20.01 -8.30
CA LEU A 181 9.22 21.06 -7.34
C LEU A 181 9.11 20.50 -5.92
N GLU A 182 9.67 21.22 -4.96
CA GLU A 182 9.42 21.01 -3.53
C GLU A 182 8.59 22.17 -2.99
N LYS A 183 7.45 21.86 -2.34
CA LYS A 183 6.55 22.87 -1.78
C LYS A 183 6.07 22.44 -0.41
N LYS A 184 6.16 23.32 0.58
CA LYS A 184 5.57 23.07 1.90
C LYS A 184 4.07 23.33 1.87
N ILE A 185 3.32 22.33 2.30
CA ILE A 185 1.86 22.43 2.44
C ILE A 185 1.42 22.11 3.85
N THR A 186 0.23 22.56 4.20
CA THR A 186 -0.42 22.19 5.47
C THR A 186 -1.68 21.42 5.13
N HIS A 187 -1.76 20.18 5.60
CA HIS A 187 -2.91 19.31 5.39
C HIS A 187 -3.25 18.54 6.67
N SER A 188 -4.46 17.97 6.71
CA SER A 188 -4.86 17.09 7.81
C SER A 188 -4.15 15.75 7.69
N TYR A 189 -3.56 15.29 8.80
CA TYR A 189 -2.91 13.99 8.88
C TYR A 189 -3.39 13.21 10.11
N PRO A 190 -3.64 11.91 10.02
CA PRO A 190 -4.09 11.11 11.15
C PRO A 190 -2.99 10.97 12.20
N HIS A 191 -3.37 11.21 13.46
CA HIS A 191 -2.49 11.07 14.62
C HIS A 191 -3.00 10.01 15.58
N CYS A 192 -2.09 9.33 16.25
CA CYS A 192 -2.43 8.39 17.29
C CYS A 192 -3.22 9.10 18.40
N TRP A 193 -4.41 8.63 18.73
CA TRP A 193 -5.25 9.21 19.76
C TRP A 193 -4.60 9.21 21.16
N ARG A 194 -3.66 8.28 21.40
CA ARG A 194 -2.97 8.09 22.68
C ARG A 194 -1.70 8.93 22.80
N CYS A 195 -0.73 8.75 21.90
CA CYS A 195 0.56 9.44 21.97
C CYS A 195 0.63 10.73 21.14
N LYS A 196 -0.39 11.00 20.32
CA LYS A 196 -0.52 12.21 19.47
C LYS A 196 0.53 12.33 18.36
N HIS A 197 1.35 11.31 18.14
CA HIS A 197 2.27 11.26 17.00
C HIS A 197 1.55 10.90 15.71
N PRO A 198 2.05 11.32 14.54
CA PRO A 198 1.58 10.87 13.24
C PRO A 198 1.58 9.33 13.18
N VAL A 199 0.61 8.74 12.48
CA VAL A 199 0.57 7.30 12.27
C VAL A 199 1.20 6.94 10.93
N LEU A 200 1.88 5.81 10.87
CA LEU A 200 2.35 5.23 9.61
C LEU A 200 1.31 4.23 9.12
N PHE A 201 0.97 4.33 7.83
CA PHE A 201 0.22 3.28 7.16
C PHE A 201 1.22 2.24 6.64
N ARG A 202 0.99 0.99 7.00
CA ARG A 202 1.92 -0.09 6.73
C ARG A 202 1.15 -1.40 6.58
N ALA A 203 1.36 -2.11 5.49
CA ALA A 203 0.85 -3.47 5.33
C ALA A 203 1.59 -4.40 6.30
N THR A 204 0.85 -5.26 6.97
CA THR A 204 1.39 -6.24 7.92
C THR A 204 0.63 -7.54 7.79
N ASP A 205 1.32 -8.64 7.99
CA ASP A 205 0.68 -9.96 8.08
C ASP A 205 -0.31 -9.98 9.24
N GLN A 206 -1.55 -10.36 8.95
CA GLN A 206 -2.62 -10.42 9.93
C GLN A 206 -3.38 -11.74 9.82
N TRP A 207 -3.98 -12.16 10.92
CA TRP A 207 -4.89 -13.30 10.96
C TRP A 207 -6.32 -12.82 10.80
N PHE A 208 -7.01 -13.42 9.83
CA PHE A 208 -8.41 -13.12 9.55
C PHE A 208 -9.28 -14.36 9.67
N VAL A 209 -10.46 -14.18 10.25
CA VAL A 209 -11.58 -15.12 10.08
C VAL A 209 -12.32 -14.67 8.82
N SER A 210 -12.32 -15.53 7.79
CA SER A 210 -13.04 -15.22 6.56
C SER A 210 -14.55 -15.27 6.80
N MET A 211 -15.23 -14.19 6.50
CA MET A 211 -16.68 -14.09 6.64
C MET A 211 -17.42 -14.92 5.60
N ASP A 212 -16.83 -15.12 4.42
CA ASP A 212 -17.49 -15.75 3.27
C ASP A 212 -17.09 -17.23 3.08
N LYS A 213 -15.79 -17.56 3.20
CA LYS A 213 -15.28 -18.93 2.98
C LYS A 213 -15.93 -20.00 3.89
N THR A 214 -16.33 -19.61 5.10
CA THR A 214 -16.96 -20.50 6.08
C THR A 214 -18.48 -20.36 6.12
N GLY A 215 -19.08 -19.51 5.29
CA GLY A 215 -20.50 -19.18 5.34
C GLY A 215 -20.92 -18.37 6.58
N LEU A 216 -19.96 -17.81 7.33
CA LEU A 216 -20.22 -17.09 8.58
C LEU A 216 -21.12 -15.86 8.35
N ARG A 217 -20.91 -15.12 7.27
CA ARG A 217 -21.74 -13.93 6.91
C ARG A 217 -23.19 -14.34 6.70
N GLU A 218 -23.44 -15.38 5.92
CA GLU A 218 -24.79 -15.88 5.63
C GLU A 218 -25.47 -16.34 6.91
N GLN A 219 -24.80 -17.17 7.70
CA GLN A 219 -25.33 -17.68 8.95
C GLN A 219 -25.63 -16.58 9.96
N ALA A 220 -24.71 -15.63 10.17
CA ALA A 220 -24.93 -14.51 11.05
C ALA A 220 -26.08 -13.60 10.57
N GLY A 221 -26.18 -13.35 9.28
CA GLY A 221 -27.30 -12.61 8.69
C GLY A 221 -28.64 -13.29 8.87
N LYS A 222 -28.68 -14.63 8.79
CA LYS A 222 -29.87 -15.45 9.09
C LYS A 222 -30.26 -15.33 10.57
N GLU A 223 -29.31 -15.50 11.48
CA GLU A 223 -29.56 -15.38 12.91
C GLU A 223 -30.12 -14.00 13.27
N VAL A 224 -29.56 -12.92 12.72
CA VAL A 224 -30.04 -11.54 12.94
C VAL A 224 -31.50 -11.38 12.53
N ARG A 225 -31.93 -12.02 11.43
CA ARG A 225 -33.28 -11.86 10.88
C ARG A 225 -34.31 -12.80 11.52
N GLU A 226 -33.93 -14.02 11.86
CA GLU A 226 -34.86 -15.09 12.22
C GLU A 226 -34.89 -15.41 13.72
N ASN A 227 -33.76 -15.36 14.40
CA ASN A 227 -33.61 -15.90 15.75
C ASN A 227 -33.39 -14.85 16.83
N VAL A 228 -32.87 -13.65 16.49
CA VAL A 228 -32.64 -12.56 17.44
C VAL A 228 -33.89 -11.69 17.58
N LYS A 229 -34.36 -11.51 18.79
CA LYS A 229 -35.45 -10.58 19.10
C LYS A 229 -34.93 -9.18 19.38
N TRP A 230 -35.30 -8.22 18.53
CA TRP A 230 -34.78 -6.86 18.56
C TRP A 230 -35.71 -5.89 19.30
N TYR A 231 -35.10 -5.01 20.15
CA TYR A 231 -35.76 -3.92 20.81
C TYR A 231 -34.94 -2.60 20.63
N PRO A 232 -35.40 -1.64 19.86
CA PRO A 232 -36.58 -1.66 19.00
C PRO A 232 -36.43 -2.55 17.77
N ALA A 233 -37.55 -2.98 17.18
CA ALA A 233 -37.55 -3.95 16.08
C ALA A 233 -36.69 -3.52 14.87
N HIS A 234 -36.62 -2.22 14.57
CA HIS A 234 -35.82 -1.71 13.44
C HIS A 234 -34.29 -1.86 13.62
N ALA A 235 -33.81 -2.19 14.82
CA ALA A 235 -32.40 -2.45 15.05
C ALA A 235 -31.88 -3.66 14.22
N ALA A 236 -32.77 -4.61 13.86
CA ALA A 236 -32.47 -5.70 12.96
C ALA A 236 -31.88 -5.23 11.62
N ASN A 237 -32.44 -4.15 11.04
CA ASN A 237 -32.00 -3.62 9.75
C ASN A 237 -30.56 -3.07 9.83
N ARG A 238 -30.26 -2.34 10.91
CA ARG A 238 -28.91 -1.79 11.11
C ARG A 238 -27.87 -2.88 11.30
N ILE A 239 -28.15 -3.85 12.16
CA ILE A 239 -27.21 -4.94 12.44
C ILE A 239 -27.09 -5.86 11.21
N GLY A 240 -28.19 -6.13 10.49
CA GLY A 240 -28.17 -6.86 9.24
C GLY A 240 -27.23 -6.23 8.20
N ALA A 241 -27.38 -4.93 7.95
CA ALA A 241 -26.50 -4.19 7.05
C ALA A 241 -25.03 -4.21 7.49
N MET A 242 -24.77 -4.09 8.81
CA MET A 242 -23.41 -4.18 9.35
C MET A 242 -22.79 -5.57 9.13
N VAL A 243 -23.55 -6.65 9.24
CA VAL A 243 -23.07 -8.02 8.99
C VAL A 243 -22.82 -8.22 7.51
N GLU A 244 -23.72 -7.74 6.65
CA GLU A 244 -23.63 -7.88 5.19
C GLU A 244 -22.40 -7.15 4.61
N GLN A 245 -22.07 -5.98 5.15
CA GLN A 245 -20.96 -5.14 4.67
C GLN A 245 -19.65 -5.34 5.43
N ARG A 246 -19.64 -6.18 6.47
CA ARG A 246 -18.45 -6.35 7.29
C ARG A 246 -17.33 -7.04 6.50
N PRO A 247 -16.11 -6.49 6.45
CA PRO A 247 -14.96 -7.19 5.90
C PRO A 247 -14.61 -8.42 6.76
N ASP A 248 -13.69 -9.25 6.29
CA ASP A 248 -13.12 -10.35 7.07
C ASP A 248 -12.67 -9.87 8.45
N TRP A 249 -12.86 -10.68 9.45
CA TRP A 249 -12.61 -10.28 10.84
C TRP A 249 -11.14 -10.47 11.21
N CYS A 250 -10.38 -9.36 11.29
CA CYS A 250 -9.02 -9.37 11.80
C CYS A 250 -9.02 -9.71 13.31
N ILE A 251 -8.43 -10.83 13.67
CA ILE A 251 -8.33 -11.31 15.05
C ILE A 251 -6.96 -11.08 15.68
N SER A 252 -5.92 -10.86 14.88
CA SER A 252 -4.57 -10.55 15.38
C SER A 252 -4.45 -9.13 15.89
N ARG A 253 -3.52 -8.92 16.80
CA ARG A 253 -3.12 -7.61 17.34
C ARG A 253 -1.60 -7.58 17.47
N GLN A 254 -0.99 -6.40 17.30
CA GLN A 254 0.46 -6.18 17.38
C GLN A 254 0.95 -5.89 18.80
N ARG A 255 0.09 -6.06 19.80
CA ARG A 255 0.43 -5.85 21.22
C ARG A 255 0.25 -7.14 21.99
N ASN A 256 1.21 -7.42 22.86
CA ASN A 256 1.11 -8.55 23.80
C ASN A 256 0.00 -8.27 24.81
N TRP A 257 -1.17 -8.85 24.58
CA TRP A 257 -2.32 -8.74 25.45
C TRP A 257 -3.22 -9.97 25.30
N GLY A 258 -3.44 -10.64 26.40
CA GLY A 258 -4.28 -11.84 26.43
C GLY A 258 -3.61 -13.10 25.90
N VAL A 259 -4.40 -13.99 25.34
CA VAL A 259 -3.94 -15.28 24.80
C VAL A 259 -3.40 -15.09 23.38
N PRO A 260 -2.21 -15.60 23.06
CA PRO A 260 -1.64 -15.53 21.72
C PRO A 260 -2.41 -16.41 20.72
N ILE A 261 -2.28 -16.11 19.43
CA ILE A 261 -2.72 -17.01 18.36
C ILE A 261 -1.68 -18.13 18.24
N PRO A 262 -2.05 -19.41 18.43
CA PRO A 262 -1.10 -20.53 18.51
C PRO A 262 -0.64 -20.98 17.11
N SER A 263 0.02 -20.09 16.37
CA SER A 263 0.59 -20.35 15.06
C SER A 263 2.11 -20.25 15.10
N TYR A 264 2.76 -21.15 14.38
CA TYR A 264 4.20 -21.22 14.25
C TYR A 264 4.62 -20.97 12.81
N THR A 265 5.80 -20.44 12.61
CA THR A 265 6.39 -20.28 11.28
C THR A 265 7.54 -21.26 11.13
N CYS A 266 7.52 -22.08 10.10
CA CYS A 266 8.64 -22.97 9.81
C CYS A 266 9.89 -22.14 9.47
N ALA A 267 11.01 -22.42 10.14
CA ALA A 267 12.26 -21.71 9.94
C ALA A 267 12.86 -21.94 8.54
N ASP A 268 12.60 -23.12 7.94
CA ASP A 268 13.19 -23.51 6.67
C ASP A 268 12.42 -22.99 5.46
N CYS A 269 11.09 -23.00 5.51
CA CYS A 269 10.26 -22.66 4.33
C CYS A 269 9.26 -21.51 4.54
N GLY A 270 9.20 -20.91 5.74
CA GLY A 270 8.28 -19.81 6.07
C GLY A 270 6.81 -20.20 6.19
N GLU A 271 6.45 -21.48 6.02
CA GLU A 271 5.06 -21.95 6.11
C GLU A 271 4.47 -21.73 7.51
N LYS A 272 3.23 -21.27 7.55
CA LYS A 272 2.49 -21.10 8.80
C LYS A 272 1.89 -22.44 9.23
N VAL A 273 2.22 -22.90 10.43
CA VAL A 273 1.78 -24.17 10.98
C VAL A 273 0.80 -23.91 12.14
N MET A 274 -0.43 -24.33 11.97
CA MET A 274 -1.47 -24.37 12.99
C MET A 274 -2.39 -25.55 12.67
N ASN A 275 -2.26 -26.62 13.41
CA ASN A 275 -3.05 -27.85 13.24
C ASN A 275 -3.46 -28.42 14.59
N ASP A 276 -4.25 -29.48 14.61
CA ASP A 276 -4.78 -30.08 15.84
C ASP A 276 -3.66 -30.47 16.81
N ALA A 277 -2.54 -31.03 16.34
CA ALA A 277 -1.43 -31.42 17.17
C ALA A 277 -0.75 -30.22 17.85
N THR A 278 -0.56 -29.12 17.13
CA THR A 278 0.00 -27.90 17.71
C THR A 278 -0.96 -27.24 18.68
N LEU A 279 -2.25 -27.25 18.39
CA LEU A 279 -3.30 -26.73 19.30
C LEU A 279 -3.38 -27.53 20.59
N ASP A 280 -3.39 -28.86 20.50
CA ASP A 280 -3.44 -29.73 21.69
C ASP A 280 -2.21 -29.56 22.59
N ALA A 281 -1.02 -29.41 21.99
CA ALA A 281 0.21 -29.13 22.73
C ALA A 281 0.14 -27.80 23.49
N VAL A 282 -0.38 -26.75 22.87
CA VAL A 282 -0.55 -25.42 23.49
C VAL A 282 -1.63 -25.46 24.57
N ILE A 283 -2.75 -26.14 24.32
CA ILE A 283 -3.81 -26.32 25.33
C ILE A 283 -3.23 -26.99 26.58
N LYS A 284 -2.47 -28.07 26.40
CA LYS A 284 -1.80 -28.77 27.52
C LYS A 284 -0.83 -27.85 28.27
N LEU A 285 0.02 -27.11 27.53
CA LEU A 285 0.96 -26.14 28.10
C LEU A 285 0.22 -25.12 28.99
N PHE A 286 -0.86 -24.55 28.47
CA PHE A 286 -1.63 -23.53 29.19
C PHE A 286 -2.37 -24.07 30.39
N HIS A 287 -2.85 -25.32 30.33
CA HIS A 287 -3.42 -25.98 31.49
C HIS A 287 -2.40 -26.24 32.61
N GLU A 288 -1.17 -26.58 32.26
CA GLU A 288 -0.12 -26.89 33.21
C GLU A 288 0.59 -25.66 33.79
N LYS A 289 0.81 -24.63 32.97
CA LYS A 289 1.68 -23.48 33.30
C LYS A 289 1.05 -22.09 33.10
N GLY A 290 -0.16 -22.03 32.55
CA GLY A 290 -0.78 -20.76 32.20
C GLY A 290 -0.29 -20.19 30.86
N SER A 291 -0.94 -19.11 30.38
CA SER A 291 -0.66 -18.53 29.07
C SER A 291 0.71 -17.84 28.94
N ASP A 292 1.31 -17.45 30.09
CA ASP A 292 2.63 -16.81 30.12
C ASP A 292 3.73 -17.76 29.63
N ALA A 293 3.52 -19.07 29.73
CA ALA A 293 4.44 -20.07 29.22
C ALA A 293 4.69 -19.97 27.69
N TRP A 294 3.77 -19.40 26.95
CA TRP A 294 3.97 -19.11 25.52
C TRP A 294 5.18 -18.21 25.27
N PHE A 295 5.44 -17.26 26.15
CA PHE A 295 6.51 -16.28 26.03
C PHE A 295 7.81 -16.69 26.75
N THR A 296 7.73 -17.64 27.65
CA THR A 296 8.87 -18.05 28.50
C THR A 296 9.47 -19.38 28.09
N ASP A 297 8.67 -20.29 27.54
CA ASP A 297 9.10 -21.65 27.20
C ASP A 297 9.45 -21.73 25.69
N ALA A 298 10.54 -22.42 25.39
CA ALA A 298 10.92 -22.67 23.99
C ALA A 298 9.89 -23.61 23.31
N PRO A 299 9.43 -23.35 22.09
CA PRO A 299 8.44 -24.17 21.39
C PRO A 299 8.79 -25.66 21.35
N GLU A 300 10.07 -25.99 21.21
CA GLU A 300 10.60 -27.35 21.13
C GLU A 300 10.34 -28.16 22.45
N SER A 301 10.16 -27.45 23.56
CA SER A 301 9.94 -28.09 24.86
C SER A 301 8.54 -28.70 25.03
N TYR A 302 7.55 -28.28 24.21
CA TYR A 302 6.15 -28.70 24.34
C TYR A 302 5.49 -29.16 23.03
N LEU A 303 6.01 -28.78 21.86
CA LEU A 303 5.40 -29.16 20.60
C LEU A 303 5.59 -30.62 20.22
N GLY A 304 6.73 -31.24 20.58
CA GLY A 304 7.04 -32.62 20.25
C GLY A 304 7.15 -32.93 18.74
N GLU A 305 7.33 -34.21 18.41
CA GLU A 305 7.53 -34.69 17.03
C GLU A 305 6.28 -34.59 16.12
N ALA A 306 5.09 -34.44 16.70
CA ALA A 306 3.85 -34.32 15.94
C ALA A 306 3.64 -32.94 15.29
N CYS A 307 4.44 -31.97 15.69
CA CYS A 307 4.34 -30.59 15.21
C CYS A 307 5.32 -30.34 14.06
N VAL A 308 5.16 -31.07 12.96
CA VAL A 308 6.04 -31.00 11.79
C VAL A 308 5.45 -30.09 10.72
N CYS A 309 6.32 -29.35 10.04
CA CYS A 309 5.93 -28.58 8.86
C CYS A 309 5.37 -29.50 7.77
N PRO A 310 4.25 -29.19 7.13
CA PRO A 310 3.63 -30.04 6.11
C PRO A 310 4.39 -30.08 4.78
N LYS A 311 5.42 -29.24 4.60
CA LYS A 311 6.28 -29.19 3.40
C LYS A 311 7.62 -29.84 3.62
#